data_6ab7f2a6fe27f7a06ce5240cc3661680
#
_entry.id   6ab7f2a6fe27f7a06ce5240cc3661680
#
_cell.length_a   1.000
_cell.length_b   1.000
_cell.length_c   1.000
_cell.angle_alpha   90.00
_cell.angle_beta   90.00
_cell.angle_gamma   90.00
#
_symmetry.space_group_name_H-M   'P 1'
#
loop_
_entity.id
_entity.type
_entity.pdbx_description
1 polymer ?
#
loop_
_entity_poly.entity_id
_entity_poly.type
_entity_poly.pdbx_seq_one_letter_code
_entity_poly.pdbx_strand_id
1 'polypeptide(L)'
;MIGTGNKIITYLLEQSKDKQFEIKEYKKKRSLNANNYFWELTTELANVLRTDKEEMYFRLLQRYGQSEMVSVVADIDVKPYFKYYAEAGESILNGKTFKHYKVYKGSSEMDSKEMSILIDGLVSECKLQNIPTRSKAEIKSLLESWDNKWKKKNFVLCQ
;
A
#
# COMPACT_ATOMS: atom_id res chain seq x y z
N MET A 1 -6.58 23.32 -20.15
CA MET A 1 -6.00 24.40 -19.31
C MET A 1 -6.46 24.21 -17.88
N ILE A 2 -5.58 24.37 -16.88
CA ILE A 2 -5.90 24.34 -15.44
C ILE A 2 -5.49 25.69 -14.87
N GLY A 3 -6.39 26.33 -14.09
CA GLY A 3 -6.11 27.63 -13.48
C GLY A 3 -7.20 28.05 -12.51
N THR A 4 -6.98 29.16 -11.81
CA THR A 4 -7.99 29.81 -10.98
C THR A 4 -9.12 30.39 -11.82
N GLY A 5 -10.29 30.67 -11.23
CA GLY A 5 -11.43 31.25 -11.96
C GLY A 5 -11.07 32.47 -12.79
N ASN A 6 -10.33 33.43 -12.21
CA ASN A 6 -9.88 34.62 -12.93
C ASN A 6 -9.01 34.31 -14.15
N LYS A 7 -8.07 33.37 -14.02
CA LYS A 7 -7.19 32.95 -15.12
C LYS A 7 -7.96 32.23 -16.24
N ILE A 8 -8.99 31.47 -15.88
CA ILE A 8 -9.87 30.79 -16.86
C ILE A 8 -10.75 31.82 -17.57
N ILE A 9 -11.32 32.79 -16.86
CA ILE A 9 -12.14 33.87 -17.44
C ILE A 9 -11.30 34.69 -18.44
N THR A 10 -10.11 35.13 -18.08
CA THR A 10 -9.20 35.85 -18.96
C THR A 10 -8.93 35.06 -20.25
N TYR A 11 -8.60 33.77 -20.11
CA TYR A 11 -8.38 32.90 -21.26
C TYR A 11 -9.61 32.79 -22.18
N LEU A 12 -10.83 32.64 -21.57
CA LEU A 12 -12.06 32.53 -22.37
C LEU A 12 -12.43 33.80 -23.10
N LEU A 13 -12.13 34.97 -22.54
CA LEU A 13 -12.36 36.27 -23.19
C LEU A 13 -11.46 36.49 -24.44
N GLU A 14 -10.31 35.85 -24.48
CA GLU A 14 -9.38 35.86 -25.61
C GLU A 14 -9.77 34.87 -26.72
N GLN A 15 -10.72 33.98 -26.49
CA GLN A 15 -11.13 32.98 -27.48
C GLN A 15 -12.29 33.46 -28.34
N SER A 16 -12.44 32.82 -29.51
CA SER A 16 -13.58 33.05 -30.41
C SER A 16 -14.89 32.67 -29.72
N LYS A 17 -15.93 33.49 -29.89
CA LYS A 17 -17.27 33.31 -29.30
C LYS A 17 -17.98 32.04 -29.80
N ASP A 18 -17.57 31.53 -30.96
CA ASP A 18 -18.18 30.34 -31.58
C ASP A 18 -17.64 29.01 -31.04
N LYS A 19 -16.58 29.06 -30.20
CA LYS A 19 -16.00 27.85 -29.61
C LYS A 19 -16.76 27.41 -28.36
N GLN A 20 -17.03 26.13 -28.31
CA GLN A 20 -17.62 25.48 -27.11
C GLN A 20 -16.51 25.01 -26.15
N PHE A 21 -16.71 25.25 -24.88
CA PHE A 21 -15.78 24.87 -23.82
C PHE A 21 -16.51 24.07 -22.76
N GLU A 22 -15.91 22.96 -22.33
CA GLU A 22 -16.34 22.24 -21.13
C GLU A 22 -15.46 22.70 -19.95
N ILE A 23 -16.09 23.28 -18.92
CA ILE A 23 -15.40 23.73 -17.71
C ILE A 23 -15.82 22.79 -16.57
N LYS A 24 -14.84 22.10 -15.98
CA LYS A 24 -15.04 21.25 -14.80
C LYS A 24 -14.17 21.73 -13.65
N GLU A 25 -14.68 21.64 -12.42
CA GLU A 25 -13.88 21.87 -11.23
C GLU A 25 -12.66 20.93 -11.22
N TYR A 26 -11.46 21.52 -11.17
CA TYR A 26 -10.25 20.73 -11.04
C TYR A 26 -10.10 20.18 -9.64
N LYS A 27 -10.50 18.94 -9.44
CA LYS A 27 -10.16 18.20 -8.23
C LYS A 27 -8.74 17.63 -8.42
N LYS A 28 -7.77 18.18 -7.66
CA LYS A 28 -6.41 17.61 -7.62
C LYS A 28 -6.55 16.12 -7.35
N LYS A 29 -6.22 15.27 -8.35
CA LYS A 29 -6.20 13.82 -8.14
C LYS A 29 -5.38 13.58 -6.89
N ARG A 30 -5.93 12.83 -5.94
CA ARG A 30 -5.17 12.40 -4.75
C ARG A 30 -3.85 11.87 -5.29
N SER A 31 -2.73 12.43 -4.84
CA SER A 31 -1.42 11.92 -5.22
C SER A 31 -1.45 10.44 -4.91
N LEU A 32 -1.19 9.61 -5.93
CA LEU A 32 -1.10 8.18 -5.75
C LEU A 32 -0.01 7.97 -4.70
N ASN A 33 -0.38 7.63 -3.49
CA ASN A 33 0.60 7.34 -2.46
C ASN A 33 1.16 5.93 -2.66
N ALA A 34 2.27 5.62 -2.03
CA ALA A 34 2.94 4.33 -2.16
C ALA A 34 2.00 3.14 -1.89
N ASN A 35 1.10 3.26 -0.90
CA ASN A 35 0.15 2.20 -0.58
C ASN A 35 -0.92 1.99 -1.68
N ASN A 36 -1.40 3.07 -2.30
CA ASN A 36 -2.35 2.95 -3.40
C ASN A 36 -1.70 2.32 -4.63
N TYR A 37 -0.45 2.70 -4.93
CA TYR A 37 0.32 2.08 -6.01
C TYR A 37 0.57 0.60 -5.75
N PHE A 38 0.92 0.24 -4.52
CA PHE A 38 1.08 -1.15 -4.12
C PHE A 38 -0.21 -1.95 -4.36
N TRP A 39 -1.38 -1.44 -3.95
CA TRP A 39 -2.66 -2.12 -4.14
C TRP A 39 -3.10 -2.21 -5.60
N GLU A 40 -2.84 -1.18 -6.40
CA GLU A 40 -3.08 -1.18 -7.84
C GLU A 40 -2.30 -2.34 -8.50
N LEU A 41 -0.99 -2.39 -8.26
CA LEU A 41 -0.11 -3.38 -8.83
C LEU A 41 -0.38 -4.81 -8.31
N THR A 42 -0.74 -4.95 -7.03
CA THR A 42 -1.17 -6.23 -6.45
C THR A 42 -2.42 -6.76 -7.13
N THR A 43 -3.37 -5.88 -7.45
CA THR A 43 -4.59 -6.26 -8.15
C THR A 43 -4.31 -6.74 -9.57
N GLU A 44 -3.42 -6.05 -10.31
CA GLU A 44 -3.00 -6.47 -11.65
C GLU A 44 -2.30 -7.83 -11.62
N LEU A 45 -1.37 -8.03 -10.68
CA LEU A 45 -0.66 -9.31 -10.51
C LEU A 45 -1.63 -10.45 -10.17
N ALA A 46 -2.58 -10.21 -9.26
CA ALA A 46 -3.60 -11.19 -8.89
C ALA A 46 -4.47 -11.59 -10.10
N ASN A 47 -4.87 -10.63 -10.92
CA ASN A 47 -5.64 -10.88 -12.15
C ASN A 47 -4.87 -11.73 -13.16
N VAL A 48 -3.58 -11.42 -13.40
CA VAL A 48 -2.73 -12.18 -14.32
C VAL A 48 -2.52 -13.62 -13.83
N LEU A 49 -2.31 -13.80 -12.52
CA LEU A 49 -2.09 -15.12 -11.92
C LEU A 49 -3.40 -15.84 -11.56
N ARG A 50 -4.57 -15.25 -11.86
CA ARG A 50 -5.91 -15.82 -11.60
C ARG A 50 -6.10 -16.24 -10.14
N THR A 51 -5.65 -15.41 -9.22
CA THR A 51 -5.78 -15.61 -7.78
C THR A 51 -6.56 -14.46 -7.15
N ASP A 52 -7.04 -14.67 -5.92
CA ASP A 52 -7.69 -13.60 -5.18
C ASP A 52 -6.69 -12.51 -4.76
N LYS A 53 -7.14 -11.27 -4.75
CA LYS A 53 -6.32 -10.11 -4.40
C LYS A 53 -5.81 -10.16 -2.95
N GLU A 54 -6.64 -10.58 -2.01
CA GLU A 54 -6.26 -10.71 -0.59
C GLU A 54 -5.28 -11.86 -0.39
N GLU A 55 -5.45 -12.97 -1.12
CA GLU A 55 -4.51 -14.07 -1.14
C GLU A 55 -3.15 -13.64 -1.71
N MET A 56 -3.15 -12.91 -2.84
CA MET A 56 -1.93 -12.36 -3.42
C MET A 56 -1.24 -11.40 -2.46
N TYR A 57 -1.99 -10.52 -1.82
CA TYR A 57 -1.48 -9.61 -0.81
C TYR A 57 -0.80 -10.37 0.33
N PHE A 58 -1.44 -11.41 0.86
CA PHE A 58 -0.86 -12.20 1.94
C PHE A 58 0.43 -12.93 1.52
N ARG A 59 0.48 -13.47 0.29
CA ARG A 59 1.70 -14.06 -0.29
C ARG A 59 2.84 -13.04 -0.37
N LEU A 60 2.55 -11.80 -0.76
CA LEU A 60 3.53 -10.72 -0.80
C LEU A 60 4.03 -10.34 0.59
N LEU A 61 3.15 -10.29 1.59
CA LEU A 61 3.54 -10.07 2.99
C LEU A 61 4.43 -11.19 3.50
N GLN A 62 4.15 -12.44 3.17
CA GLN A 62 4.96 -13.59 3.57
C GLN A 62 6.37 -13.55 2.99
N ARG A 63 6.53 -13.06 1.75
CA ARG A 63 7.81 -13.02 1.04
C ARG A 63 8.64 -11.78 1.36
N TYR A 64 8.01 -10.63 1.44
CA TYR A 64 8.68 -9.31 1.46
C TYR A 64 8.29 -8.44 2.64
N GLY A 65 7.22 -8.78 3.37
CA GLY A 65 6.71 -8.02 4.51
C GLY A 65 7.53 -8.22 5.78
N GLN A 66 7.34 -7.32 6.72
CA GLN A 66 7.89 -7.45 8.07
C GLN A 66 6.99 -8.35 8.92
N SER A 67 7.62 -9.15 9.77
CA SER A 67 6.91 -10.08 10.64
C SER A 67 7.60 -10.25 11.98
N GLU A 68 6.81 -10.62 12.98
CA GLU A 68 7.26 -10.92 14.34
C GLU A 68 6.79 -12.32 14.74
N MET A 69 7.56 -12.98 15.60
CA MET A 69 7.16 -14.25 16.20
C MET A 69 6.39 -14.01 17.49
N VAL A 70 5.19 -14.54 17.56
CA VAL A 70 4.32 -14.45 18.73
C VAL A 70 4.01 -15.87 19.21
N SER A 71 4.13 -16.11 20.51
CA SER A 71 3.79 -17.38 21.14
C SER A 71 2.60 -17.18 22.07
N VAL A 72 1.56 -17.95 21.87
CA VAL A 72 0.35 -17.93 22.72
C VAL A 72 0.04 -19.32 23.27
N VAL A 73 -0.64 -19.39 24.39
CA VAL A 73 -1.14 -20.65 24.90
C VAL A 73 -2.09 -21.30 23.89
N ALA A 74 -1.97 -22.62 23.69
CA ALA A 74 -2.66 -23.30 22.57
C ALA A 74 -4.19 -23.14 22.55
N ASP A 75 -4.80 -22.88 23.72
CA ASP A 75 -6.24 -22.69 23.86
C ASP A 75 -6.75 -21.30 23.41
N ILE A 76 -5.85 -20.37 23.10
CA ILE A 76 -6.22 -19.00 22.69
C ILE A 76 -6.43 -18.96 21.18
N ASP A 77 -7.63 -18.55 20.73
CA ASP A 77 -7.89 -18.22 19.33
C ASP A 77 -7.21 -16.88 18.98
N VAL A 78 -6.31 -16.91 18.02
CA VAL A 78 -5.53 -15.73 17.58
C VAL A 78 -6.23 -14.89 16.50
N LYS A 79 -7.28 -15.41 15.86
CA LYS A 79 -8.01 -14.73 14.77
C LYS A 79 -8.53 -13.33 15.13
N PRO A 80 -9.05 -13.09 16.36
CA PRO A 80 -9.51 -11.74 16.72
C PRO A 80 -8.38 -10.72 16.89
N TYR A 81 -7.14 -11.18 17.10
CA TYR A 81 -6.01 -10.32 17.41
C TYR A 81 -5.11 -10.04 16.20
N PHE A 82 -4.96 -11.01 15.29
CA PHE A 82 -4.04 -10.91 14.16
C PHE A 82 -4.78 -11.13 12.85
N LYS A 83 -4.66 -10.15 11.96
CA LYS A 83 -5.28 -10.22 10.63
C LYS A 83 -4.47 -11.07 9.65
N TYR A 84 -3.14 -10.94 9.71
CA TYR A 84 -2.21 -11.65 8.82
C TYR A 84 -1.19 -12.43 9.63
N TYR A 85 -1.33 -13.74 9.66
CA TYR A 85 -0.44 -14.62 10.40
C TYR A 85 -0.31 -16.00 9.73
N ALA A 86 0.76 -16.69 10.04
CA ALA A 86 0.97 -18.09 9.68
C ALA A 86 1.42 -18.88 10.90
N GLU A 87 0.98 -20.12 11.01
CA GLU A 87 1.46 -21.02 12.06
C GLU A 87 2.93 -21.36 11.85
N ALA A 88 3.72 -21.32 12.92
CA ALA A 88 5.17 -21.53 12.89
C ALA A 88 5.64 -22.67 13.79
N GLY A 89 4.72 -23.41 14.36
CA GLY A 89 5.00 -24.60 15.20
C GLY A 89 4.42 -24.52 16.61
N GLU A 90 4.79 -25.50 17.40
CA GLU A 90 4.34 -25.65 18.79
C GLU A 90 5.52 -25.97 19.70
N SER A 91 5.40 -25.62 20.98
CA SER A 91 6.33 -26.01 22.03
C SER A 91 5.60 -26.29 23.36
N ILE A 92 6.24 -27.05 24.22
CA ILE A 92 5.74 -27.30 25.57
C ILE A 92 6.70 -26.67 26.57
N LEU A 93 6.16 -25.80 27.43
CA LEU A 93 6.92 -25.15 28.49
C LEU A 93 6.13 -25.23 29.78
N ASN A 94 6.76 -25.78 30.84
CA ASN A 94 6.13 -25.97 32.17
C ASN A 94 4.77 -26.68 32.12
N GLY A 95 4.64 -27.73 31.28
CA GLY A 95 3.42 -28.51 31.12
C GLY A 95 2.30 -27.81 30.33
N LYS A 96 2.55 -26.63 29.78
CA LYS A 96 1.59 -25.91 28.91
C LYS A 96 2.07 -25.93 27.46
N THR A 97 1.14 -26.20 26.56
CA THR A 97 1.40 -26.14 25.11
C THR A 97 1.26 -24.71 24.62
N PHE A 98 2.26 -24.24 23.87
CA PHE A 98 2.27 -22.97 23.21
C PHE A 98 2.27 -23.17 21.69
N LYS A 99 1.47 -22.39 20.98
CA LYS A 99 1.50 -22.26 19.52
C LYS A 99 2.27 -21.02 19.14
N HIS A 100 3.12 -21.16 18.14
CA HIS A 100 3.94 -20.08 17.59
C HIS A 100 3.34 -19.59 16.29
N TYR A 101 3.24 -18.28 16.15
CA TYR A 101 2.70 -17.65 14.97
C TYR A 101 3.68 -16.62 14.45
N LYS A 102 3.89 -16.61 13.13
CA LYS A 102 4.54 -15.53 12.43
C LYS A 102 3.47 -14.51 12.03
N VAL A 103 3.46 -13.36 12.69
CA VAL A 103 2.47 -12.30 12.50
C VAL A 103 3.06 -11.25 11.57
N TYR A 104 2.33 -10.89 10.51
CA TYR A 104 2.78 -9.96 9.49
C TYR A 104 2.15 -8.58 9.67
N LYS A 105 2.99 -7.55 9.53
CA LYS A 105 2.57 -6.15 9.57
C LYS A 105 1.82 -5.78 8.30
N GLY A 106 0.65 -5.16 8.43
CA GLY A 106 -0.12 -4.68 7.28
C GLY A 106 0.56 -3.50 6.57
N SER A 107 0.41 -3.40 5.25
CA SER A 107 1.05 -2.33 4.45
C SER A 107 0.71 -0.91 4.88
N SER A 108 -0.49 -0.69 5.47
CA SER A 108 -0.91 0.62 5.99
C SER A 108 -0.19 1.06 7.26
N GLU A 109 0.47 0.13 7.95
CA GLU A 109 1.20 0.34 9.21
C GLU A 109 2.72 0.41 8.99
N MET A 110 3.18 0.09 7.78
CA MET A 110 4.59 0.09 7.41
C MET A 110 5.15 1.50 7.30
N ASP A 111 6.38 1.68 7.73
CA ASP A 111 7.16 2.88 7.44
C ASP A 111 7.61 2.93 5.97
N SER A 112 8.29 4.01 5.56
CA SER A 112 8.73 4.19 4.17
C SER A 112 9.78 3.16 3.74
N LYS A 113 10.63 2.71 4.64
CA LYS A 113 11.67 1.71 4.36
C LYS A 113 11.04 0.31 4.18
N GLU A 114 10.16 -0.08 5.08
CA GLU A 114 9.40 -1.33 5.02
C GLU A 114 8.54 -1.38 3.75
N MET A 115 7.86 -0.27 3.44
CA MET A 115 7.04 -0.14 2.23
C MET A 115 7.87 -0.18 0.95
N SER A 116 9.09 0.36 0.95
CA SER A 116 10.02 0.26 -0.18
C SER A 116 10.38 -1.19 -0.48
N ILE A 117 10.72 -1.96 0.55
CA ILE A 117 11.06 -3.39 0.40
C ILE A 117 9.87 -4.18 -0.19
N LEU A 118 8.67 -3.92 0.32
CA LEU A 118 7.45 -4.58 -0.14
C LEU A 118 7.13 -4.23 -1.62
N ILE A 119 7.27 -2.95 -2.01
CA ILE A 119 7.05 -2.50 -3.39
C ILE A 119 8.13 -3.07 -4.32
N ASP A 120 9.40 -3.07 -3.92
CA ASP A 120 10.49 -3.61 -4.74
C ASP A 120 10.30 -5.10 -5.02
N GLY A 121 9.84 -5.87 -4.01
CA GLY A 121 9.46 -7.26 -4.18
C GLY A 121 8.31 -7.44 -5.17
N LEU A 122 7.23 -6.69 -5.01
CA LEU A 122 6.07 -6.71 -5.91
C LEU A 122 6.44 -6.31 -7.34
N VAL A 123 7.25 -5.28 -7.53
CA VAL A 123 7.77 -4.85 -8.85
C VAL A 123 8.57 -5.97 -9.52
N SER A 124 9.35 -6.72 -8.76
CA SER A 124 10.09 -7.86 -9.27
C SER A 124 9.17 -8.99 -9.75
N GLU A 125 8.14 -9.34 -8.99
CA GLU A 125 7.12 -10.31 -9.38
C GLU A 125 6.34 -9.85 -10.63
N CYS A 126 5.95 -8.57 -10.70
CA CYS A 126 5.25 -7.99 -11.84
C CYS A 126 6.08 -8.05 -13.12
N LYS A 127 7.38 -7.75 -13.05
CA LYS A 127 8.30 -7.85 -14.20
C LYS A 127 8.40 -9.26 -14.75
N LEU A 128 8.41 -10.27 -13.88
CA LEU A 128 8.41 -11.68 -14.31
C LEU A 128 7.14 -12.06 -15.10
N GLN A 129 6.04 -11.35 -14.87
CA GLN A 129 4.76 -11.53 -15.56
C GLN A 129 4.55 -10.52 -16.70
N ASN A 130 5.57 -9.73 -17.09
CA ASN A 130 5.49 -8.66 -18.10
C ASN A 130 4.44 -7.58 -17.78
N ILE A 131 4.13 -7.35 -16.51
CA ILE A 131 3.23 -6.29 -16.06
C ILE A 131 4.02 -4.97 -16.02
N PRO A 132 3.52 -3.88 -16.67
CA PRO A 132 4.18 -2.58 -16.65
C PRO A 132 4.29 -2.02 -15.23
N THR A 133 5.44 -1.50 -14.87
CA THR A 133 5.70 -0.92 -13.55
C THR A 133 6.24 0.51 -13.69
N ARG A 134 6.07 1.33 -12.66
CA ARG A 134 6.66 2.68 -12.61
C ARG A 134 8.18 2.62 -12.55
N SER A 135 8.81 3.69 -12.98
CA SER A 135 10.26 3.87 -12.85
C SER A 135 10.68 3.98 -11.38
N LYS A 136 11.95 3.66 -11.10
CA LYS A 136 12.51 3.81 -9.74
C LYS A 136 12.39 5.23 -9.19
N ALA A 137 12.53 6.26 -10.05
CA ALA A 137 12.40 7.66 -9.66
C ALA A 137 10.97 8.01 -9.22
N GLU A 138 9.96 7.53 -9.94
CA GLU A 138 8.55 7.71 -9.58
C GLU A 138 8.20 7.00 -8.28
N ILE A 139 8.67 5.76 -8.09
CA ILE A 139 8.46 4.98 -6.84
C ILE A 139 9.09 5.72 -5.66
N LYS A 140 10.31 6.22 -5.80
CA LYS A 140 10.99 7.01 -4.77
C LYS A 140 10.17 8.24 -4.37
N SER A 141 9.64 8.98 -5.32
CA SER A 141 8.76 10.15 -5.06
C SER A 141 7.49 9.76 -4.30
N LEU A 142 6.91 8.59 -4.58
CA LEU A 142 5.75 8.07 -3.85
C LEU A 142 6.09 7.75 -2.39
N LEU A 143 7.26 7.16 -2.14
CA LEU A 143 7.75 6.82 -0.80
C LEU A 143 8.07 8.06 0.04
N GLU A 144 8.68 9.08 -0.54
CA GLU A 144 8.92 10.37 0.14
C GLU A 144 7.61 11.03 0.60
N SER A 145 6.57 10.97 -0.23
CA SER A 145 5.24 11.47 0.13
C SER A 145 4.57 10.63 1.24
N TRP A 146 4.86 9.34 1.30
CA TRP A 146 4.39 8.41 2.33
C TRP A 146 5.03 8.72 3.70
N ASP A 147 6.33 8.93 3.75
CA ASP A 147 7.08 9.23 4.98
C ASP A 147 6.56 10.49 5.67
N ASN A 148 6.29 11.55 4.90
CA ASN A 148 5.72 12.79 5.41
C ASN A 148 4.33 12.60 6.04
N LYS A 149 3.52 11.70 5.50
CA LYS A 149 2.19 11.38 6.03
C LYS A 149 2.27 10.54 7.30
N TRP A 150 3.19 9.59 7.34
CA TRP A 150 3.42 8.69 8.47
C TRP A 150 3.93 9.46 9.70
N LYS A 151 4.90 10.35 9.51
CA LYS A 151 5.41 11.24 10.57
C LYS A 151 4.31 12.13 11.17
N LYS A 152 3.43 12.72 10.34
CA LYS A 152 2.29 13.51 10.81
C LYS A 152 1.31 12.69 11.64
N LYS A 153 1.00 11.46 11.25
CA LYS A 153 0.05 10.58 11.95
C LYS A 153 0.59 10.20 13.34
N ASN A 154 1.87 9.88 13.44
CA ASN A 154 2.47 9.44 14.71
C ASN A 154 2.80 10.59 15.66
N PHE A 155 3.01 11.82 15.15
CA PHE A 155 3.19 13.00 15.99
C PHE A 155 1.92 13.39 16.75
N VAL A 156 0.73 13.15 16.18
CA VAL A 156 -0.57 13.42 16.83
C VAL A 156 -0.89 12.41 17.92
N LEU A 157 -0.31 11.21 17.91
CA LEU A 157 -0.53 10.18 18.93
C LEU A 157 0.37 10.33 20.17
N CYS A 158 1.34 11.24 20.13
CA CYS A 158 2.26 11.52 21.25
C CYS A 158 1.91 12.82 22.02
N GLN A 159 0.76 13.41 21.79
CA GLN A 159 0.17 14.49 22.59
C GLN A 159 -1.06 13.98 23.31
#